data_0822b59eb614a28cc3a4ad2a86ad29f6
#
_entry.id   0822b59eb614a28cc3a4ad2a86ad29f6
#
_cell.length_a   1.000
_cell.length_b   1.000
_cell.length_c   1.000
_cell.angle_alpha   90.00
_cell.angle_beta   90.00
_cell.angle_gamma   90.00
#
_symmetry.space_group_name_H-M   'P 1'
#
loop_
_entity.id
_entity.type
_entity.pdbx_description
1 polymer ?
#
loop_
_entity_poly.entity_id
_entity_poly.type
_entity_poly.pdbx_seq_one_letter_code
_entity_poly.pdbx_strand_id
1 'polypeptide(L)'
;MAQHADYNIANQGFPAFRTDLNNVLSAINTLNSGTSRPASAVAGSLWLDTTTSTAPTLKYYDGADDISLATIDHVSNTVNWLDSTVSITGLATSATGTVLTLTDTHLNSTVSIRLPTATAIADDSGNEYIKFAKTASAVNEISVTNSATGTNPEISATGSDTNIGLSIATKGTGLIKFNDGAYFPEATLTDGATITWDVSTAPVAKVTLGGNRTLSAPTNSVAGQFIALTVIQDGTGSRTLTFNSAYEFTADTAPTLTTTASKADLFVFKYNGTVWQETGRNLNLSIT
;
A
#
# COMPACT_ATOMS: atom_id res chain seq x y z
N MET A 1 -31.25 21.97 -35.95
CA MET A 1 -31.52 20.57 -35.54
C MET A 1 -32.98 20.32 -35.85
N ALA A 2 -33.30 19.16 -36.39
CA ALA A 2 -34.64 18.85 -36.83
C ALA A 2 -35.17 17.60 -36.13
N GLN A 3 -36.40 17.71 -35.61
CA GLN A 3 -37.18 16.61 -35.10
C GLN A 3 -38.44 16.45 -35.94
N HIS A 4 -38.80 15.26 -36.31
CA HIS A 4 -40.02 14.96 -36.99
C HIS A 4 -40.89 14.02 -36.11
N ALA A 5 -42.20 14.28 -36.07
CA ALA A 5 -43.09 13.56 -35.18
C ALA A 5 -43.25 12.08 -35.56
N ASP A 6 -43.18 11.76 -36.85
CA ASP A 6 -43.19 10.42 -37.38
C ASP A 6 -42.36 10.27 -38.66
N TYR A 7 -42.19 9.06 -39.16
CA TYR A 7 -41.53 8.74 -40.41
C TYR A 7 -42.51 8.31 -41.52
N ASN A 8 -43.80 8.59 -41.32
CA ASN A 8 -44.81 8.25 -42.27
C ASN A 8 -45.02 9.42 -43.24
N ILE A 9 -44.72 9.19 -44.50
CA ILE A 9 -44.90 10.18 -45.56
C ILE A 9 -46.33 10.00 -46.12
N ALA A 10 -47.19 10.96 -45.85
CA ALA A 10 -48.57 10.91 -46.28
C ALA A 10 -48.71 11.03 -47.83
N ASN A 11 -49.75 10.42 -48.37
CA ASN A 11 -50.06 10.63 -49.78
C ASN A 11 -50.65 12.03 -50.00
N GLN A 12 -49.89 12.94 -50.55
CA GLN A 12 -50.20 14.36 -50.68
C GLN A 12 -49.64 14.96 -51.98
N GLY A 13 -50.02 16.20 -52.31
CA GLY A 13 -49.50 16.89 -53.48
C GLY A 13 -47.96 17.07 -53.46
N PHE A 14 -47.32 17.05 -54.62
CA PHE A 14 -45.88 17.01 -54.78
C PHE A 14 -45.10 18.02 -53.92
N PRO A 15 -45.51 19.32 -53.81
CA PRO A 15 -44.80 20.27 -52.94
C PRO A 15 -44.80 19.88 -51.47
N ALA A 16 -45.96 19.43 -50.95
CA ALA A 16 -46.13 18.96 -49.56
C ALA A 16 -45.34 17.68 -49.30
N PHE A 17 -45.42 16.69 -50.21
CA PHE A 17 -44.64 15.47 -50.19
C PHE A 17 -43.13 15.75 -50.09
N ARG A 18 -42.59 16.66 -50.90
CA ARG A 18 -41.19 17.03 -50.89
C ARG A 18 -40.78 17.66 -49.56
N THR A 19 -41.66 18.53 -48.99
CA THR A 19 -41.42 19.13 -47.68
C THR A 19 -41.35 18.08 -46.57
N ASP A 20 -42.30 17.18 -46.56
CA ASP A 20 -42.38 16.11 -45.60
C ASP A 20 -41.19 15.15 -45.67
N LEU A 21 -40.83 14.74 -46.88
CA LEU A 21 -39.62 13.94 -47.13
C LEU A 21 -38.37 14.63 -46.64
N ASN A 22 -38.18 15.92 -46.93
CA ASN A 22 -37.01 16.68 -46.47
C ASN A 22 -36.96 16.80 -44.96
N ASN A 23 -38.11 16.95 -44.28
CA ASN A 23 -38.17 16.98 -42.81
C ASN A 23 -37.81 15.64 -42.20
N VAL A 24 -38.31 14.52 -42.75
CA VAL A 24 -37.94 13.19 -42.32
C VAL A 24 -36.42 12.94 -42.49
N LEU A 25 -35.89 13.26 -43.67
CA LEU A 25 -34.45 13.12 -43.94
C LEU A 25 -33.60 13.98 -43.03
N SER A 26 -34.03 15.22 -42.74
CA SER A 26 -33.34 16.10 -41.81
C SER A 26 -33.37 15.58 -40.37
N ALA A 27 -34.50 15.02 -39.94
CA ALA A 27 -34.62 14.39 -38.62
C ALA A 27 -33.69 13.17 -38.48
N ILE A 28 -33.65 12.33 -39.51
CA ILE A 28 -32.72 11.18 -39.53
C ILE A 28 -31.28 11.65 -39.47
N ASN A 29 -30.90 12.64 -40.29
CA ASN A 29 -29.53 13.20 -40.36
C ASN A 29 -29.07 13.84 -39.03
N THR A 30 -29.98 14.29 -38.20
CA THR A 30 -29.68 14.91 -36.90
C THR A 30 -30.00 13.99 -35.71
N LEU A 31 -30.14 12.69 -35.95
CA LEU A 31 -30.52 11.67 -34.94
C LEU A 31 -31.83 12.12 -34.25
N ASN A 32 -32.77 12.63 -34.98
CA ASN A 32 -34.07 13.09 -34.47
C ASN A 32 -33.95 14.01 -33.25
N SER A 33 -33.07 15.01 -33.32
CA SER A 33 -32.69 15.87 -32.21
C SER A 33 -33.80 16.86 -31.86
N GLY A 34 -34.10 16.98 -30.58
CA GLY A 34 -35.11 17.90 -30.06
C GLY A 34 -35.03 18.06 -28.54
N THR A 35 -35.94 18.87 -27.97
CA THR A 35 -36.04 19.09 -26.53
C THR A 35 -36.98 18.10 -25.83
N SER A 36 -37.56 17.16 -26.57
CA SER A 36 -38.44 16.10 -26.10
C SER A 36 -38.28 14.88 -27.01
N ARG A 37 -38.61 13.68 -26.51
CA ARG A 37 -38.66 12.48 -27.34
C ARG A 37 -39.60 12.63 -28.50
N PRO A 38 -39.26 12.16 -29.73
CA PRO A 38 -40.19 12.11 -30.85
C PRO A 38 -41.48 11.36 -30.49
N ALA A 39 -42.60 11.90 -30.88
CA ALA A 39 -43.94 11.30 -30.54
C ALA A 39 -44.10 9.90 -31.12
N SER A 40 -43.45 9.59 -32.25
CA SER A 40 -43.47 8.28 -32.93
C SER A 40 -42.34 7.35 -32.51
N ALA A 41 -41.55 7.68 -31.50
CA ALA A 41 -40.48 6.83 -31.03
C ALA A 41 -41.05 5.45 -30.56
N VAL A 42 -40.43 4.38 -31.02
CA VAL A 42 -40.69 3.00 -30.61
C VAL A 42 -39.53 2.46 -29.77
N ALA A 43 -39.79 1.39 -29.03
CA ALA A 43 -38.69 0.73 -28.28
C ALA A 43 -37.51 0.45 -29.21
N GLY A 44 -36.29 0.81 -28.77
CA GLY A 44 -35.07 0.74 -29.57
C GLY A 44 -34.70 2.04 -30.28
N SER A 45 -35.53 3.10 -30.21
CA SER A 45 -35.20 4.39 -30.82
C SER A 45 -34.09 5.11 -30.09
N LEU A 46 -33.14 5.64 -30.84
CA LEU A 46 -32.13 6.59 -30.36
C LEU A 46 -32.55 8.00 -30.74
N TRP A 47 -32.36 8.96 -29.86
CA TRP A 47 -32.59 10.38 -30.13
C TRP A 47 -31.66 11.28 -29.33
N LEU A 48 -31.46 12.53 -29.79
CA LEU A 48 -30.57 13.46 -29.13
C LEU A 48 -31.37 14.55 -28.42
N ASP A 49 -31.36 14.56 -27.12
CA ASP A 49 -31.96 15.60 -26.29
C ASP A 49 -31.09 16.85 -26.30
N THR A 50 -31.62 17.93 -26.87
CA THR A 50 -30.94 19.22 -27.03
C THR A 50 -31.42 20.28 -26.05
N THR A 51 -32.09 19.89 -24.96
CA THR A 51 -32.51 20.80 -23.89
C THR A 51 -31.34 21.62 -23.37
N THR A 52 -30.17 21.01 -23.22
CA THR A 52 -28.90 21.69 -22.95
C THR A 52 -28.10 21.78 -24.24
N SER A 53 -28.13 22.91 -24.91
CA SER A 53 -27.53 23.08 -26.25
C SER A 53 -26.01 22.89 -26.30
N THR A 54 -25.31 23.19 -25.22
CA THR A 54 -23.84 23.01 -25.10
C THR A 54 -23.44 21.58 -24.70
N ALA A 55 -24.38 20.82 -24.17
CA ALA A 55 -24.16 19.44 -23.72
C ALA A 55 -25.39 18.56 -23.99
N PRO A 56 -25.76 18.34 -25.29
CA PRO A 56 -26.88 17.49 -25.61
C PRO A 56 -26.66 16.04 -25.12
N THR A 57 -27.76 15.36 -24.75
CA THR A 57 -27.75 14.00 -24.21
C THR A 57 -28.24 13.01 -25.25
N LEU A 58 -27.42 12.01 -25.57
CA LEU A 58 -27.86 10.85 -26.35
C LEU A 58 -28.72 9.95 -25.47
N LYS A 59 -29.92 9.64 -25.94
CA LYS A 59 -30.91 8.82 -25.22
C LYS A 59 -31.36 7.62 -26.05
N TYR A 60 -31.65 6.53 -25.34
CA TYR A 60 -32.26 5.32 -25.86
C TYR A 60 -33.64 5.15 -25.22
N TYR A 61 -34.65 4.98 -26.05
CA TYR A 61 -36.01 4.68 -25.58
C TYR A 61 -36.23 3.17 -25.54
N ASP A 62 -36.50 2.61 -24.37
CA ASP A 62 -36.70 1.17 -24.17
C ASP A 62 -38.15 0.68 -24.39
N GLY A 63 -39.08 1.64 -24.61
CA GLY A 63 -40.49 1.42 -24.77
C GLY A 63 -41.34 1.93 -23.59
N ALA A 64 -40.69 2.24 -22.47
CA ALA A 64 -41.30 2.86 -21.28
C ALA A 64 -40.54 4.18 -20.93
N ASP A 65 -39.23 4.11 -20.79
CA ASP A 65 -38.39 5.21 -20.31
C ASP A 65 -37.30 5.61 -21.31
N ASP A 66 -36.78 6.83 -21.14
CA ASP A 66 -35.64 7.34 -21.87
C ASP A 66 -34.35 7.13 -21.08
N ILE A 67 -33.57 6.14 -21.45
CA ILE A 67 -32.28 5.84 -20.84
C ILE A 67 -31.23 6.81 -21.41
N SER A 68 -30.61 7.62 -20.55
CA SER A 68 -29.53 8.51 -20.93
C SER A 68 -28.23 7.73 -21.08
N LEU A 69 -27.63 7.73 -22.27
CA LEU A 69 -26.41 6.99 -22.57
C LEU A 69 -25.15 7.82 -22.42
N ALA A 70 -25.16 9.05 -22.96
CA ALA A 70 -24.00 9.93 -22.90
C ALA A 70 -24.39 11.39 -23.04
N THR A 71 -23.60 12.30 -22.50
CA THR A 71 -23.62 13.73 -22.86
C THR A 71 -22.49 14.04 -23.82
N ILE A 72 -22.76 14.89 -24.84
CA ILE A 72 -21.79 15.36 -25.82
C ILE A 72 -21.48 16.82 -25.49
N ASP A 73 -20.38 17.06 -24.80
CA ASP A 73 -19.98 18.40 -24.42
C ASP A 73 -19.30 19.12 -25.62
N HIS A 74 -19.97 20.14 -26.17
CA HIS A 74 -19.48 20.90 -27.30
C HIS A 74 -18.43 21.94 -26.89
N VAL A 75 -18.30 22.26 -25.59
CA VAL A 75 -17.32 23.22 -25.09
C VAL A 75 -15.95 22.57 -24.96
N SER A 76 -15.93 21.39 -24.34
CA SER A 76 -14.70 20.60 -24.13
C SER A 76 -14.40 19.64 -25.27
N ASN A 77 -15.31 19.44 -26.22
CA ASN A 77 -15.25 18.44 -27.31
C ASN A 77 -15.10 17.02 -26.77
N THR A 78 -15.83 16.69 -25.70
CA THR A 78 -15.77 15.39 -25.05
C THR A 78 -17.13 14.69 -25.08
N VAL A 79 -17.09 13.35 -24.99
CA VAL A 79 -18.27 12.51 -24.77
C VAL A 79 -18.16 11.88 -23.39
N ASN A 80 -19.12 12.23 -22.51
CA ASN A 80 -19.20 11.68 -21.15
C ASN A 80 -20.29 10.61 -21.11
N TRP A 81 -19.88 9.36 -20.97
CA TRP A 81 -20.81 8.24 -20.80
C TRP A 81 -21.47 8.31 -19.43
N LEU A 82 -22.81 8.17 -19.39
CA LEU A 82 -23.61 8.35 -18.18
C LEU A 82 -23.81 7.03 -17.40
N ASP A 83 -23.28 5.93 -17.87
CA ASP A 83 -23.28 4.68 -17.12
C ASP A 83 -22.17 4.71 -16.07
N SER A 84 -22.55 4.57 -14.80
CA SER A 84 -21.61 4.51 -13.67
C SER A 84 -20.79 3.21 -13.62
N THR A 85 -21.11 2.26 -14.50
CA THR A 85 -20.42 0.96 -14.60
C THR A 85 -19.95 0.71 -16.03
N VAL A 86 -18.97 1.48 -16.50
CA VAL A 86 -18.23 1.12 -17.71
C VAL A 86 -17.36 -0.10 -17.40
N SER A 87 -17.94 -1.30 -17.60
CA SER A 87 -17.17 -2.54 -17.58
C SER A 87 -16.44 -2.69 -18.91
N ILE A 88 -15.18 -2.27 -18.96
CA ILE A 88 -14.31 -2.57 -20.10
C ILE A 88 -13.87 -4.03 -19.98
N THR A 89 -14.70 -4.96 -20.43
CA THR A 89 -14.31 -6.35 -20.55
C THR A 89 -13.58 -6.56 -21.88
N GLY A 90 -12.31 -6.92 -21.79
CA GLY A 90 -11.53 -7.28 -22.96
C GLY A 90 -10.86 -6.12 -23.70
N LEU A 91 -10.24 -5.19 -23.00
CA LEU A 91 -9.26 -4.30 -23.61
C LEU A 91 -8.04 -5.12 -24.01
N ALA A 92 -8.18 -5.86 -25.12
CA ALA A 92 -7.07 -6.61 -25.71
C ALA A 92 -6.21 -5.62 -26.50
N THR A 93 -5.01 -5.34 -26.00
CA THR A 93 -4.04 -4.56 -26.73
C THR A 93 -3.10 -5.50 -27.46
N SER A 94 -3.18 -5.51 -28.76
CA SER A 94 -2.23 -6.20 -29.64
C SER A 94 -1.12 -5.28 -30.14
N ALA A 95 -0.88 -4.13 -29.51
CA ALA A 95 0.11 -3.19 -30.02
C ALA A 95 0.75 -2.32 -28.94
N THR A 96 1.98 -1.99 -29.16
CA THR A 96 2.79 -0.94 -28.58
C THR A 96 2.00 0.36 -28.43
N GLY A 97 1.39 0.62 -27.28
CA GLY A 97 0.64 1.85 -26.99
C GLY A 97 0.07 1.88 -25.58
N THR A 98 -0.19 3.07 -25.06
CA THR A 98 -0.84 3.27 -23.77
C THR A 98 -2.26 2.72 -23.81
N VAL A 99 -2.53 1.65 -23.10
CA VAL A 99 -3.81 0.93 -23.09
C VAL A 99 -4.86 1.65 -22.28
N LEU A 100 -4.44 2.29 -21.20
CA LEU A 100 -5.29 3.08 -20.31
C LEU A 100 -4.48 4.24 -19.77
N THR A 101 -4.84 5.46 -20.14
CA THR A 101 -4.35 6.67 -19.47
C THR A 101 -5.40 7.12 -18.48
N LEU A 102 -5.10 7.00 -17.19
CA LEU A 102 -5.90 7.62 -16.14
C LEU A 102 -5.40 9.06 -15.97
N THR A 103 -6.17 10.01 -16.46
CA THR A 103 -5.85 11.44 -16.35
C THR A 103 -6.37 12.08 -15.07
N ASP A 104 -7.13 11.35 -14.27
CA ASP A 104 -7.60 11.81 -12.97
C ASP A 104 -6.59 11.46 -11.87
N THR A 105 -6.33 12.43 -11.00
CA THR A 105 -5.40 12.32 -9.86
C THR A 105 -5.89 11.38 -8.77
N HIS A 106 -7.05 10.79 -8.92
CA HIS A 106 -7.66 9.90 -7.94
C HIS A 106 -8.09 8.58 -8.59
N LEU A 107 -7.20 7.57 -8.55
CA LEU A 107 -7.71 6.22 -8.38
C LEU A 107 -8.37 6.20 -6.98
N ASN A 108 -9.59 6.65 -6.88
CA ASN A 108 -10.37 6.51 -5.65
C ASN A 108 -10.81 5.06 -5.56
N SER A 109 -9.88 4.21 -5.15
CA SER A 109 -10.05 2.77 -5.23
C SER A 109 -10.45 2.22 -3.88
N THR A 110 -11.69 1.94 -3.75
CA THR A 110 -12.13 0.72 -3.08
C THR A 110 -11.74 -0.53 -3.90
N VAL A 111 -10.90 -0.37 -4.94
CA VAL A 111 -10.55 -1.41 -5.92
C VAL A 111 -9.08 -1.78 -5.79
N SER A 112 -8.85 -3.05 -5.47
CA SER A 112 -7.51 -3.65 -5.53
C SER A 112 -7.06 -3.78 -6.99
N ILE A 113 -5.84 -3.35 -7.33
CA ILE A 113 -5.19 -3.73 -8.57
C ILE A 113 -4.85 -5.22 -8.44
N ARG A 114 -5.61 -6.09 -9.11
CA ARG A 114 -5.31 -7.51 -9.14
C ARG A 114 -4.35 -7.80 -10.28
N LEU A 115 -3.13 -8.16 -9.93
CA LEU A 115 -2.13 -8.59 -10.89
C LEU A 115 -2.25 -10.11 -11.07
N PRO A 116 -2.28 -10.63 -12.32
CA PRO A 116 -2.22 -12.06 -12.58
C PRO A 116 -0.88 -12.66 -12.09
N THR A 117 -0.75 -13.97 -12.16
CA THR A 117 0.46 -14.68 -11.74
C THR A 117 1.71 -14.13 -12.42
N ALA A 118 2.74 -13.77 -11.65
CA ALA A 118 4.05 -13.31 -12.13
C ALA A 118 4.01 -12.04 -12.99
N THR A 119 3.43 -10.98 -12.46
CA THR A 119 3.43 -9.64 -13.09
C THR A 119 4.47 -8.73 -12.46
N ALA A 120 4.86 -7.72 -13.20
CA ALA A 120 5.86 -6.74 -12.78
C ALA A 120 5.38 -5.32 -13.10
N ILE A 121 5.92 -4.34 -12.37
CA ILE A 121 5.98 -2.95 -12.82
C ILE A 121 7.28 -2.83 -13.61
N ALA A 122 7.19 -2.43 -14.85
CA ALA A 122 8.30 -2.39 -15.79
C ALA A 122 8.48 -1.01 -16.43
N ASP A 123 9.66 -0.77 -17.03
CA ASP A 123 9.92 0.40 -17.85
C ASP A 123 9.29 0.25 -19.27
N ASP A 124 9.48 1.26 -20.11
CA ASP A 124 8.99 1.31 -21.49
C ASP A 124 9.69 0.30 -22.43
N SER A 125 10.81 -0.27 -22.01
CA SER A 125 11.56 -1.31 -22.71
C SER A 125 11.23 -2.73 -22.21
N GLY A 126 10.36 -2.83 -21.19
CA GLY A 126 9.92 -4.09 -20.59
C GLY A 126 10.84 -4.63 -19.50
N ASN A 127 11.82 -3.84 -19.01
CA ASN A 127 12.64 -4.24 -17.86
C ASN A 127 11.88 -4.02 -16.56
N GLU A 128 11.85 -5.02 -15.70
CA GLU A 128 11.07 -4.99 -14.46
C GLU A 128 11.76 -4.14 -13.38
N TYR A 129 11.03 -3.15 -12.85
CA TYR A 129 11.40 -2.44 -11.63
C TYR A 129 11.07 -3.26 -10.38
N ILE A 130 9.87 -3.84 -10.33
CA ILE A 130 9.37 -4.66 -9.22
C ILE A 130 8.62 -5.85 -9.82
N LYS A 131 9.03 -7.06 -9.42
CA LYS A 131 8.36 -8.30 -9.79
C LYS A 131 7.56 -8.84 -8.61
N PHE A 132 6.29 -9.15 -8.85
CA PHE A 132 5.41 -9.77 -7.87
C PHE A 132 5.32 -11.27 -8.15
N ALA A 133 5.73 -12.08 -7.18
CA ALA A 133 5.59 -13.52 -7.23
C ALA A 133 4.41 -13.96 -6.35
N LYS A 134 3.55 -14.83 -6.90
CA LYS A 134 2.40 -15.35 -6.15
C LYS A 134 2.78 -16.63 -5.42
N THR A 135 2.46 -16.69 -4.13
CA THR A 135 2.42 -17.93 -3.35
C THR A 135 0.97 -18.39 -3.22
N ALA A 136 0.70 -19.67 -3.45
CA ALA A 136 -0.63 -20.23 -3.26
C ALA A 136 -1.03 -20.14 -1.77
N SER A 137 -2.28 -19.71 -1.51
CA SER A 137 -2.82 -19.57 -0.15
C SER A 137 -1.99 -18.66 0.76
N ALA A 138 -1.33 -17.63 0.20
CA ALA A 138 -0.62 -16.63 0.97
C ALA A 138 -1.58 -15.89 1.91
N VAL A 139 -1.15 -15.72 3.16
CA VAL A 139 -1.89 -15.02 4.23
C VAL A 139 -1.08 -13.88 4.85
N ASN A 140 0.19 -13.76 4.44
CA ASN A 140 1.13 -12.74 4.91
C ASN A 140 1.64 -11.92 3.73
N GLU A 141 1.77 -10.63 3.90
CA GLU A 141 2.20 -9.69 2.87
C GLU A 141 3.16 -8.63 3.41
N ILE A 142 3.75 -7.87 2.50
CA ILE A 142 4.52 -6.66 2.81
C ILE A 142 3.57 -5.46 2.73
N SER A 143 3.52 -4.68 3.80
CA SER A 143 2.88 -3.37 3.83
C SER A 143 3.92 -2.28 3.62
N VAL A 144 3.59 -1.31 2.77
CA VAL A 144 4.37 -0.07 2.59
C VAL A 144 3.48 1.09 2.96
N THR A 145 3.84 1.81 4.01
CA THR A 145 3.05 2.90 4.56
C THR A 145 3.81 4.22 4.41
N ASN A 146 3.14 5.24 3.86
CA ASN A 146 3.66 6.61 3.88
C ASN A 146 3.49 7.24 5.28
N SER A 147 4.07 8.41 5.50
CA SER A 147 3.99 9.08 6.79
C SER A 147 3.73 10.58 6.65
N ALA A 148 3.21 11.18 7.74
CA ALA A 148 3.11 12.63 7.87
C ALA A 148 4.48 13.26 8.16
N THR A 149 4.56 14.58 8.07
CA THR A 149 5.76 15.35 8.43
C THR A 149 6.23 15.01 9.84
N GLY A 150 7.51 14.67 9.98
CA GLY A 150 8.14 14.35 11.28
C GLY A 150 8.05 12.88 11.70
N THR A 151 7.47 12.01 10.87
CA THR A 151 7.45 10.55 11.06
C THR A 151 8.07 9.84 9.86
N ASN A 152 8.45 8.57 10.02
CA ASN A 152 9.12 7.80 8.97
C ASN A 152 8.11 6.96 8.19
N PRO A 153 8.21 6.86 6.85
CA PRO A 153 7.52 5.80 6.11
C PRO A 153 8.05 4.43 6.53
N GLU A 154 7.21 3.41 6.42
CA GLU A 154 7.49 2.08 6.95
C GLU A 154 7.33 0.99 5.88
N ILE A 155 8.19 -0.01 5.93
CA ILE A 155 8.03 -1.31 5.26
C ILE A 155 7.90 -2.36 6.35
N SER A 156 6.74 -2.98 6.45
CA SER A 156 6.44 -3.96 7.49
C SER A 156 5.88 -5.27 6.91
N ALA A 157 5.97 -6.34 7.67
CA ALA A 157 5.28 -7.59 7.40
C ALA A 157 3.93 -7.57 8.11
N THR A 158 2.85 -7.90 7.40
CA THR A 158 1.47 -7.98 7.91
C THR A 158 0.82 -9.28 7.47
N GLY A 159 -0.31 -9.64 8.07
CA GLY A 159 -1.04 -10.85 7.70
C GLY A 159 -1.78 -11.49 8.87
N SER A 160 -2.22 -12.74 8.69
CA SER A 160 -3.02 -13.46 9.69
C SER A 160 -2.23 -14.33 10.64
N ASP A 161 -0.94 -14.57 10.40
CA ASP A 161 -0.10 -15.29 11.35
C ASP A 161 0.27 -14.41 12.55
N THR A 162 0.43 -15.02 13.71
CA THR A 162 0.74 -14.30 14.96
C THR A 162 2.13 -13.65 14.92
N ASN A 163 3.10 -14.32 14.31
CA ASN A 163 4.49 -13.86 14.19
C ASN A 163 4.94 -13.93 12.73
N ILE A 164 5.26 -12.80 12.13
CA ILE A 164 5.67 -12.69 10.74
C ILE A 164 7.01 -11.97 10.68
N GLY A 165 8.03 -12.66 10.15
CA GLY A 165 9.34 -12.06 9.92
C GLY A 165 9.43 -11.40 8.55
N LEU A 166 10.24 -10.33 8.45
CA LEU A 166 10.62 -9.72 7.18
C LEU A 166 12.00 -10.22 6.77
N SER A 167 12.10 -10.85 5.59
CA SER A 167 13.38 -11.31 5.04
C SER A 167 13.82 -10.40 3.89
N ILE A 168 15.04 -9.89 3.99
CA ILE A 168 15.70 -9.13 2.93
C ILE A 168 16.91 -9.94 2.48
N ALA A 169 16.92 -10.38 1.22
CA ALA A 169 17.97 -11.23 0.67
C ALA A 169 18.53 -10.67 -0.64
N THR A 170 19.81 -10.89 -0.87
CA THR A 170 20.49 -10.58 -2.12
C THR A 170 20.64 -11.83 -2.99
N LYS A 171 21.08 -11.67 -4.22
CA LYS A 171 21.34 -12.77 -5.15
C LYS A 171 22.84 -13.00 -5.31
N GLY A 172 23.29 -14.26 -5.27
CA GLY A 172 24.68 -14.67 -5.47
C GLY A 172 25.59 -14.11 -4.37
N THR A 173 26.66 -13.43 -4.73
CA THR A 173 27.62 -12.82 -3.81
C THR A 173 27.33 -11.36 -3.47
N GLY A 174 26.16 -10.85 -3.87
CA GLY A 174 25.75 -9.48 -3.55
C GLY A 174 25.56 -9.28 -2.03
N LEU A 175 25.67 -8.04 -1.58
CA LEU A 175 25.49 -7.65 -0.17
C LEU A 175 24.40 -6.59 -0.04
N ILE A 176 23.73 -6.55 1.12
CA ILE A 176 22.85 -5.44 1.49
C ILE A 176 23.73 -4.26 1.87
N LYS A 177 23.52 -3.11 1.22
CA LYS A 177 24.22 -1.87 1.50
C LYS A 177 23.23 -0.85 2.09
N PHE A 178 23.53 -0.36 3.29
CA PHE A 178 22.93 0.84 3.85
C PHE A 178 23.83 2.03 3.52
N ASN A 179 23.30 3.04 2.83
CA ASN A 179 24.09 4.23 2.47
C ASN A 179 24.30 5.17 3.65
N ASP A 180 23.35 5.14 4.59
CA ASP A 180 23.36 5.94 5.82
C ASP A 180 23.43 5.04 7.05
N GLY A 181 23.53 5.63 8.25
CA GLY A 181 23.58 4.89 9.50
C GLY A 181 22.31 4.10 9.77
N ALA A 182 22.48 2.89 10.30
CA ALA A 182 21.39 2.08 10.84
C ALA A 182 21.55 1.95 12.37
N TYR A 183 20.45 1.94 13.10
CA TYR A 183 20.47 1.79 14.56
C TYR A 183 19.31 0.88 15.03
N PHE A 184 19.52 0.28 16.18
CA PHE A 184 18.45 -0.35 16.96
C PHE A 184 18.04 0.60 18.07
N PRO A 185 16.75 0.94 18.24
CA PRO A 185 16.29 1.74 19.36
C PRO A 185 16.71 1.10 20.69
N GLU A 186 17.35 1.89 21.57
CA GLU A 186 17.73 1.41 22.89
C GLU A 186 16.52 1.39 23.82
N ALA A 187 16.15 0.21 24.33
CA ALA A 187 15.08 0.05 25.30
C ALA A 187 15.59 0.20 26.74
N THR A 188 14.73 0.75 27.60
CA THR A 188 14.99 0.75 29.06
C THR A 188 14.25 -0.43 29.70
N LEU A 189 15.01 -1.39 30.24
CA LEU A 189 14.44 -2.53 30.96
C LEU A 189 13.92 -2.07 32.33
N THR A 190 12.84 -2.71 32.76
CA THR A 190 12.27 -2.44 34.09
C THR A 190 13.20 -2.96 35.18
N ASP A 191 13.63 -2.10 36.09
CA ASP A 191 14.37 -2.49 37.29
C ASP A 191 13.45 -3.24 38.27
N GLY A 192 13.88 -4.42 38.69
CA GLY A 192 13.15 -5.28 39.59
C GLY A 192 14.06 -6.36 40.18
N ALA A 193 13.62 -7.10 41.18
CA ALA A 193 14.41 -8.18 41.77
C ALA A 193 14.96 -9.14 40.69
N THR A 194 14.14 -9.43 39.69
CA THR A 194 14.53 -10.12 38.46
C THR A 194 14.22 -9.21 37.26
N ILE A 195 15.23 -8.91 36.46
CA ILE A 195 15.14 -8.16 35.22
C ILE A 195 14.86 -9.14 34.08
N THR A 196 13.78 -8.93 33.34
CA THR A 196 13.41 -9.70 32.15
C THR A 196 13.76 -8.94 30.89
N TRP A 197 14.14 -9.65 29.84
CA TRP A 197 14.54 -9.06 28.57
C TRP A 197 14.03 -9.86 27.37
N ASP A 198 13.15 -9.24 26.57
CA ASP A 198 12.72 -9.77 25.28
C ASP A 198 13.63 -9.21 24.17
N VAL A 199 14.51 -10.05 23.66
CA VAL A 199 15.54 -9.63 22.69
C VAL A 199 15.01 -9.59 21.26
N SER A 200 13.80 -10.04 21.01
CA SER A 200 13.15 -9.89 19.68
C SER A 200 12.74 -8.46 19.40
N THR A 201 12.37 -7.72 20.43
CA THR A 201 11.91 -6.32 20.33
C THR A 201 12.96 -5.31 20.75
N ALA A 202 13.92 -5.70 21.57
CA ALA A 202 14.93 -4.82 22.17
C ALA A 202 16.32 -5.46 22.15
N PRO A 203 16.99 -5.59 20.99
CA PRO A 203 18.35 -6.14 20.92
C PRO A 203 19.40 -5.24 21.58
N VAL A 204 19.12 -3.95 21.75
CA VAL A 204 19.94 -2.98 22.50
C VAL A 204 19.12 -2.47 23.66
N ALA A 205 19.65 -2.62 24.88
CA ALA A 205 18.94 -2.24 26.09
C ALA A 205 19.83 -1.63 27.15
N LYS A 206 19.22 -0.91 28.09
CA LYS A 206 19.87 -0.42 29.31
C LYS A 206 18.97 -0.68 30.52
N VAL A 207 19.62 -0.73 31.68
CA VAL A 207 18.93 -0.77 32.97
C VAL A 207 19.71 -0.01 34.03
N THR A 208 19.04 0.79 34.86
CA THR A 208 19.62 1.40 36.06
C THR A 208 19.27 0.54 37.27
N LEU A 209 20.26 0.02 37.97
CA LEU A 209 20.07 -0.86 39.11
C LEU A 209 19.73 -0.05 40.36
N GLY A 210 18.50 -0.13 40.85
CA GLY A 210 18.10 0.43 42.15
C GLY A 210 18.36 -0.51 43.33
N GLY A 211 19.01 -1.64 43.11
CA GLY A 211 19.38 -2.65 44.12
C GLY A 211 20.19 -3.79 43.51
N ASN A 212 20.48 -4.81 44.32
CA ASN A 212 21.04 -6.04 43.81
C ASN A 212 20.00 -6.82 43.01
N ARG A 213 20.32 -7.22 41.77
CA ARG A 213 19.37 -7.77 40.80
C ARG A 213 19.86 -9.07 40.19
N THR A 214 18.91 -9.82 39.64
CA THR A 214 19.18 -10.98 38.80
C THR A 214 18.70 -10.65 37.36
N LEU A 215 19.53 -10.89 36.36
CA LEU A 215 19.15 -10.84 34.95
C LEU A 215 18.70 -12.25 34.55
N SER A 216 17.44 -12.37 34.13
CA SER A 216 16.89 -13.65 33.66
C SER A 216 17.49 -14.04 32.30
N ALA A 217 17.27 -15.31 31.89
CA ALA A 217 17.54 -15.68 30.51
C ALA A 217 16.70 -14.80 29.54
N PRO A 218 17.29 -14.32 28.45
CA PRO A 218 16.54 -13.58 27.42
C PRO A 218 15.48 -14.46 26.77
N THR A 219 14.34 -13.86 26.45
CA THR A 219 13.26 -14.55 25.72
C THR A 219 13.32 -14.25 24.22
N ASN A 220 12.74 -15.12 23.39
CA ASN A 220 12.66 -15.01 21.94
C ASN A 220 14.03 -14.92 21.23
N SER A 221 15.00 -15.64 21.76
CA SER A 221 16.37 -15.70 21.25
C SER A 221 16.46 -16.49 19.95
N VAL A 222 17.23 -16.00 18.98
CA VAL A 222 17.48 -16.68 17.68
C VAL A 222 18.97 -16.89 17.49
N ALA A 223 19.40 -18.12 17.11
CA ALA A 223 20.80 -18.43 16.89
C ALA A 223 21.47 -17.46 15.88
N GLY A 224 22.62 -16.92 16.23
CA GLY A 224 23.32 -15.90 15.46
C GLY A 224 23.00 -14.45 15.85
N GLN A 225 21.99 -14.24 16.70
CA GLN A 225 21.61 -12.90 17.18
C GLN A 225 22.69 -12.28 18.06
N PHE A 226 22.88 -10.97 17.93
CA PHE A 226 23.70 -10.15 18.81
C PHE A 226 22.82 -9.22 19.63
N ILE A 227 23.21 -9.01 20.90
CA ILE A 227 22.53 -8.08 21.83
C ILE A 227 23.57 -7.28 22.61
N ALA A 228 23.16 -6.07 23.04
CA ALA A 228 23.98 -5.20 23.87
C ALA A 228 23.18 -4.70 25.08
N LEU A 229 23.77 -4.80 26.27
CA LEU A 229 23.17 -4.35 27.53
C LEU A 229 24.07 -3.35 28.23
N THR A 230 23.55 -2.16 28.50
CA THR A 230 24.16 -1.15 29.38
C THR A 230 23.58 -1.28 30.76
N VAL A 231 24.40 -1.66 31.75
CA VAL A 231 24.04 -1.76 33.17
C VAL A 231 24.57 -0.52 33.89
N ILE A 232 23.68 0.25 34.50
CA ILE A 232 23.97 1.54 35.12
C ILE A 232 23.84 1.43 36.63
N GLN A 233 24.81 1.90 37.38
CA GLN A 233 24.71 2.08 38.82
C GLN A 233 23.82 3.29 39.14
N ASP A 234 22.96 3.17 40.13
CA ASP A 234 22.19 4.31 40.65
C ASP A 234 23.09 5.35 41.37
N GLY A 235 22.49 6.39 41.92
CA GLY A 235 23.20 7.42 42.68
C GLY A 235 23.84 6.94 43.97
N THR A 236 23.57 5.69 44.41
CA THR A 236 24.17 5.05 45.58
C THR A 236 25.38 4.22 45.20
N GLY A 237 25.31 3.53 44.07
CA GLY A 237 26.34 2.59 43.62
C GLY A 237 26.36 1.27 44.39
N SER A 238 27.39 0.47 44.11
CA SER A 238 27.64 -0.85 44.76
C SER A 238 26.51 -1.86 44.54
N ARG A 239 25.70 -1.72 43.47
CA ARG A 239 24.69 -2.69 43.07
C ARG A 239 25.34 -3.84 42.32
N THR A 240 24.84 -5.04 42.58
CA THR A 240 25.31 -6.27 41.90
C THR A 240 24.27 -6.79 40.92
N LEU A 241 24.74 -7.42 39.84
CA LEU A 241 23.90 -8.14 38.89
C LEU A 241 24.34 -9.62 38.83
N THR A 242 23.43 -10.50 39.15
CA THR A 242 23.62 -11.94 38.95
C THR A 242 23.08 -12.31 37.57
N PHE A 243 23.93 -12.87 36.74
CA PHE A 243 23.51 -13.34 35.40
C PHE A 243 22.95 -14.76 35.51
N ASN A 244 21.86 -15.04 34.77
CA ASN A 244 21.34 -16.38 34.62
C ASN A 244 22.35 -17.27 33.88
N SER A 245 22.31 -18.59 34.10
CA SER A 245 23.18 -19.57 33.44
C SER A 245 23.06 -19.63 31.92
N ALA A 246 22.09 -18.93 31.31
CA ALA A 246 22.02 -18.74 29.87
C ALA A 246 23.12 -17.80 29.32
N TYR A 247 23.79 -17.05 30.20
CA TYR A 247 24.92 -16.21 29.82
C TYR A 247 26.23 -16.89 30.11
N GLU A 248 27.08 -16.98 29.11
CA GLU A 248 28.38 -17.66 29.18
C GLU A 248 29.50 -16.62 29.08
N PHE A 249 30.47 -16.71 29.97
CA PHE A 249 31.56 -15.77 30.10
C PHE A 249 32.92 -16.48 29.97
N THR A 250 33.95 -15.70 29.69
CA THR A 250 35.32 -16.23 29.61
C THR A 250 35.71 -16.94 30.94
N ALA A 251 36.19 -18.16 30.82
CA ALA A 251 36.57 -19.02 31.95
C ALA A 251 35.41 -19.23 32.96
N ASP A 252 34.19 -19.33 32.48
CA ASP A 252 32.96 -19.55 33.25
C ASP A 252 32.76 -18.55 34.41
N THR A 253 33.37 -17.34 34.28
CA THR A 253 33.38 -16.36 35.36
C THR A 253 32.64 -15.09 34.96
N ALA A 254 31.48 -14.86 35.57
CA ALA A 254 30.74 -13.63 35.38
C ALA A 254 31.55 -12.40 35.86
N PRO A 255 31.44 -11.26 35.17
CA PRO A 255 32.16 -10.06 35.54
C PRO A 255 31.65 -9.45 36.84
N THR A 256 32.56 -8.85 37.62
CA THR A 256 32.18 -7.94 38.69
C THR A 256 31.85 -6.58 38.09
N LEU A 257 30.65 -6.08 38.40
CA LEU A 257 30.24 -4.75 37.96
C LEU A 257 31.08 -3.65 38.62
N THR A 258 31.20 -2.53 37.90
CA THR A 258 31.66 -1.27 38.47
C THR A 258 30.78 -0.86 39.64
N THR A 259 31.37 -0.53 40.79
CA THR A 259 30.66 -0.21 42.04
C THR A 259 30.40 1.30 42.21
N THR A 260 31.07 2.13 41.42
CA THR A 260 30.97 3.60 41.50
C THR A 260 29.60 4.07 41.07
N ALA A 261 28.99 4.92 41.89
CA ALA A 261 27.68 5.52 41.60
C ALA A 261 27.67 6.23 40.24
N SER A 262 26.57 6.14 39.51
CA SER A 262 26.32 6.77 38.21
C SER A 262 27.31 6.37 37.10
N LYS A 263 28.00 5.26 37.25
CA LYS A 263 28.83 4.62 36.22
C LYS A 263 28.06 3.48 35.55
N ALA A 264 28.50 3.14 34.36
CA ALA A 264 27.89 2.06 33.58
C ALA A 264 28.92 1.02 33.13
N ASP A 265 28.42 -0.19 32.91
CA ASP A 265 29.10 -1.30 32.27
C ASP A 265 28.32 -1.72 31.05
N LEU A 266 28.98 -1.90 29.90
CA LEU A 266 28.39 -2.37 28.65
C LEU A 266 28.83 -3.80 28.37
N PHE A 267 27.87 -4.67 28.09
CA PHE A 267 28.09 -6.06 27.72
C PHE A 267 27.51 -6.32 26.32
N VAL A 268 28.21 -7.12 25.51
CA VAL A 268 27.77 -7.56 24.19
C VAL A 268 27.82 -9.08 24.15
N PHE A 269 26.72 -9.70 23.70
CA PHE A 269 26.58 -11.14 23.63
C PHE A 269 26.15 -11.57 22.22
N LYS A 270 26.53 -12.81 21.85
CA LYS A 270 26.06 -13.53 20.68
C LYS A 270 25.38 -14.83 21.11
N TYR A 271 24.19 -15.10 20.62
CA TYR A 271 23.51 -16.36 20.87
C TYR A 271 23.97 -17.46 19.93
N ASN A 272 24.40 -18.59 20.44
CA ASN A 272 24.85 -19.75 19.65
C ASN A 272 23.77 -20.82 19.40
N GLY A 273 22.52 -20.57 19.88
CA GLY A 273 21.39 -21.49 19.84
C GLY A 273 21.13 -22.17 21.18
N THR A 274 22.07 -22.07 22.16
CA THR A 274 21.94 -22.65 23.50
C THR A 274 22.21 -21.63 24.60
N VAL A 275 23.32 -20.88 24.49
CA VAL A 275 23.75 -19.86 25.44
C VAL A 275 24.15 -18.56 24.77
N TRP A 276 24.10 -17.49 25.53
CA TRP A 276 24.55 -16.15 25.16
C TRP A 276 26.03 -16.00 25.53
N GLN A 277 26.90 -16.13 24.55
CA GLN A 277 28.34 -16.01 24.69
C GLN A 277 28.75 -14.54 24.74
N GLU A 278 29.43 -14.12 25.78
CA GLU A 278 30.00 -12.77 25.82
C GLU A 278 31.05 -12.60 24.70
N THR A 279 30.90 -11.56 23.90
CA THR A 279 31.83 -11.20 22.83
C THR A 279 32.65 -9.95 23.15
N GLY A 280 32.23 -9.19 24.15
CA GLY A 280 32.93 -8.00 24.61
C GLY A 280 32.24 -7.29 25.77
N ARG A 281 33.05 -6.57 26.55
CA ARG A 281 32.59 -5.70 27.62
C ARG A 281 33.42 -4.43 27.73
N ASN A 282 32.82 -3.34 28.18
CA ASN A 282 33.48 -2.14 28.62
C ASN A 282 32.96 -1.76 29.99
N LEU A 283 33.86 -1.60 30.96
CA LEU A 283 33.51 -1.31 32.34
C LEU A 283 33.85 0.15 32.70
N ASN A 284 33.21 0.66 33.75
CA ASN A 284 33.47 1.99 34.33
C ASN A 284 33.23 3.15 33.36
N LEU A 285 32.24 3.07 32.52
CA LEU A 285 31.88 4.11 31.56
C LEU A 285 31.24 5.32 32.25
N SER A 286 31.53 6.51 31.77
CA SER A 286 30.79 7.72 32.09
C SER A 286 29.59 7.81 31.12
N ILE A 287 28.40 8.05 31.64
CA ILE A 287 27.16 8.14 30.89
C ILE A 287 26.60 9.58 30.82
N THR A 288 27.41 10.55 31.21
CA THR A 288 27.13 12.00 31.14
C THR A 288 27.85 12.64 30.00
#